data_9895ebba7361bf02d90f17e54f87b58f
#
_entry.id   9895ebba7361bf02d90f17e54f87b58f
#
_cell.length_a   1.000
_cell.length_b   1.000
_cell.length_c   1.000
_cell.angle_alpha   90.00
_cell.angle_beta   90.00
_cell.angle_gamma   90.00
#
_symmetry.space_group_name_H-M   'P 1'
#
loop_
_entity.id
_entity.type
_entity.pdbx_description
1 polymer ?
#
loop_
_entity_poly.entity_id
_entity_poly.type
_entity_poly.pdbx_seq_one_letter_code
_entity_poly.pdbx_strand_id
1 'polypeptide(L)'
;MDYFSIKQDYYSGNFSHVLQDIEKQNIEDDTLLFYKLKTLLALKKYELGVCSNNKLGFVFDLYYKYLQSKDISELESNIKMETATPYEINVLASAFAIDGRLDESLEACVYGIDNSELPGVTELLLLAIQVALLDGQVSIAQTMLDNFINSQEDAITSEDELLVNLAESYIKFATNQDTTSSNFYYFEELSQTFPTWKTQLGLMNLHLQQSNIEEAQGIVNVLESDYYSVEQSEAAELYKPHFLANKITLAILTGSEEVDDLKNQLEQLDPNHPLIKNNKRLNTEFDEIVAKYKV
;
A
#
# COMPACT_ATOMS: atom_id res chain seq x y z
N MET A 1 3.69 -4.84 -25.47
CA MET A 1 2.52 -4.14 -24.90
C MET A 1 3.05 -3.25 -23.80
N ASP A 2 2.58 -2.05 -23.66
CA ASP A 2 3.09 -1.14 -22.64
C ASP A 2 2.15 -1.18 -21.43
N TYR A 3 2.56 -1.88 -20.36
CA TYR A 3 1.84 -1.91 -19.08
C TYR A 3 2.25 -0.74 -18.16
N PHE A 4 3.24 0.05 -18.56
CA PHE A 4 3.81 1.13 -17.74
C PHE A 4 2.73 2.10 -17.27
N SER A 5 1.90 2.60 -18.19
CA SER A 5 0.81 3.54 -17.87
C SER A 5 -0.17 2.95 -16.83
N ILE A 6 -0.58 1.69 -17.00
CA ILE A 6 -1.51 1.02 -16.08
C ILE A 6 -0.90 0.83 -14.69
N LYS A 7 0.37 0.39 -14.62
CA LYS A 7 1.10 0.27 -13.35
C LYS A 7 1.25 1.64 -12.68
N GLN A 8 1.64 2.64 -13.44
CA GLN A 8 1.82 4.00 -12.93
C GLN A 8 0.53 4.59 -12.37
N ASP A 9 -0.59 4.50 -13.11
CA ASP A 9 -1.90 4.95 -12.64
C ASP A 9 -2.35 4.18 -11.38
N TYR A 10 -2.16 2.85 -11.37
CA TYR A 10 -2.52 2.02 -10.22
C TYR A 10 -1.74 2.45 -8.96
N TYR A 11 -0.41 2.55 -9.06
CA TYR A 11 0.43 2.89 -7.92
C TYR A 11 0.36 4.37 -7.54
N SER A 12 -0.09 5.23 -8.43
CA SER A 12 -0.42 6.63 -8.12
C SER A 12 -1.82 6.78 -7.49
N GLY A 13 -2.66 5.73 -7.52
CA GLY A 13 -4.03 5.79 -6.98
C GLY A 13 -5.08 6.33 -7.94
N ASN A 14 -4.77 6.42 -9.23
CA ASN A 14 -5.70 6.85 -10.29
C ASN A 14 -6.54 5.68 -10.81
N PHE A 15 -7.26 5.04 -9.91
CA PHE A 15 -7.96 3.77 -10.16
C PHE A 15 -9.02 3.84 -11.28
N SER A 16 -9.70 4.98 -11.43
CA SER A 16 -10.70 5.15 -12.48
C SER A 16 -10.05 5.12 -13.87
N HIS A 17 -8.85 5.68 -14.02
CA HIS A 17 -8.10 5.68 -15.27
C HIS A 17 -7.57 4.28 -15.60
N VAL A 18 -7.09 3.53 -14.60
CA VAL A 18 -6.69 2.12 -14.76
C VAL A 18 -7.81 1.30 -15.40
N LEU A 19 -9.05 1.39 -14.89
CA LEU A 19 -10.17 0.63 -15.45
C LEU A 19 -10.50 1.06 -16.88
N GLN A 20 -10.51 2.37 -17.15
CA GLN A 20 -10.77 2.89 -18.49
C GLN A 20 -9.72 2.44 -19.52
N ASP A 21 -8.45 2.42 -19.14
CA ASP A 21 -7.37 2.02 -20.04
C ASP A 21 -7.35 0.51 -20.28
N ILE A 22 -7.64 -0.30 -19.28
CA ILE A 22 -7.79 -1.75 -19.45
C ILE A 22 -8.98 -2.07 -20.36
N GLU A 23 -10.12 -1.38 -20.23
CA GLU A 23 -11.29 -1.57 -21.08
C GLU A 23 -11.04 -1.24 -22.57
N LYS A 24 -10.15 -0.28 -22.85
CA LYS A 24 -9.74 0.05 -24.24
C LYS A 24 -8.85 -1.03 -24.88
N GLN A 25 -8.14 -1.80 -24.05
CA GLN A 25 -7.24 -2.83 -24.51
C GLN A 25 -8.00 -4.16 -24.62
N ASN A 26 -8.56 -4.51 -25.75
CA ASN A 26 -9.30 -5.77 -26.02
C ASN A 26 -8.46 -7.05 -25.85
N ILE A 27 -7.55 -7.10 -24.89
CA ILE A 27 -6.61 -8.19 -24.61
C ILE A 27 -6.80 -8.59 -23.14
N GLU A 28 -7.00 -9.88 -22.92
CA GLU A 28 -7.05 -10.47 -21.58
C GLU A 28 -5.75 -11.23 -21.35
N ASP A 29 -4.83 -10.63 -20.60
CA ASP A 29 -3.66 -11.30 -20.04
C ASP A 29 -3.67 -11.19 -18.50
N ASP A 30 -2.86 -12.00 -17.85
CA ASP A 30 -2.84 -12.06 -16.37
C ASP A 30 -2.36 -10.76 -15.73
N THR A 31 -1.52 -9.94 -16.40
CA THR A 31 -1.09 -8.65 -15.90
C THR A 31 -2.24 -7.66 -15.86
N LEU A 32 -2.96 -7.51 -16.98
CA LEU A 32 -4.13 -6.62 -17.04
C LEU A 32 -5.22 -7.09 -16.08
N LEU A 33 -5.45 -8.40 -16.02
CA LEU A 33 -6.44 -9.00 -15.12
C LEU A 33 -6.07 -8.72 -13.65
N PHE A 34 -4.81 -8.88 -13.26
CA PHE A 34 -4.33 -8.60 -11.91
C PHE A 34 -4.63 -7.15 -11.50
N TYR A 35 -4.22 -6.17 -12.31
CA TYR A 35 -4.45 -4.77 -12.02
C TYR A 35 -5.94 -4.40 -12.03
N LYS A 36 -6.73 -4.97 -12.95
CA LYS A 36 -8.19 -4.79 -12.97
C LYS A 36 -8.84 -5.27 -11.68
N LEU A 37 -8.54 -6.51 -11.26
CA LEU A 37 -9.17 -7.11 -10.08
C LEU A 37 -8.71 -6.42 -8.78
N LYS A 38 -7.43 -6.06 -8.66
CA LYS A 38 -6.93 -5.25 -7.53
C LYS A 38 -7.62 -3.88 -7.48
N THR A 39 -7.81 -3.25 -8.62
CA THR A 39 -8.49 -1.94 -8.70
C THR A 39 -9.95 -2.04 -8.30
N LEU A 40 -10.67 -3.08 -8.76
CA LEU A 40 -12.06 -3.32 -8.35
C LEU A 40 -12.19 -3.57 -6.85
N LEU A 41 -11.24 -4.31 -6.25
CA LEU A 41 -11.17 -4.52 -4.80
C LEU A 41 -10.94 -3.19 -4.05
N ALA A 42 -9.98 -2.38 -4.51
CA ALA A 42 -9.66 -1.09 -3.90
C ALA A 42 -10.87 -0.14 -3.92
N LEU A 43 -11.60 -0.10 -5.03
CA LEU A 43 -12.83 0.70 -5.19
C LEU A 43 -14.07 0.08 -4.53
N LYS A 44 -13.95 -1.10 -3.90
CA LYS A 44 -15.08 -1.87 -3.34
C LYS A 44 -16.18 -2.22 -4.38
N LYS A 45 -15.79 -2.34 -5.65
CA LYS A 45 -16.64 -2.68 -6.81
C LYS A 45 -16.44 -4.11 -7.30
N TYR A 46 -15.71 -4.94 -6.54
CA TYR A 46 -15.47 -6.34 -6.90
C TYR A 46 -16.76 -7.16 -6.72
N GLU A 47 -17.08 -7.95 -7.73
CA GLU A 47 -18.19 -8.90 -7.70
C GLU A 47 -17.68 -10.32 -7.95
N LEU A 48 -18.22 -11.31 -7.23
CA LEU A 48 -17.86 -12.71 -7.42
C LEU A 48 -18.23 -13.19 -8.83
N GLY A 49 -17.34 -13.96 -9.44
CA GLY A 49 -17.59 -14.60 -10.72
C GLY A 49 -17.28 -13.76 -11.95
N VAL A 50 -16.82 -12.53 -11.80
CA VAL A 50 -16.53 -11.63 -12.94
C VAL A 50 -15.50 -12.25 -13.92
N CYS A 51 -14.52 -13.00 -13.40
CA CYS A 51 -13.45 -13.61 -14.21
C CYS A 51 -13.15 -15.06 -13.81
N SER A 52 -14.12 -15.81 -13.27
CA SER A 52 -13.94 -17.17 -12.72
C SER A 52 -13.47 -18.21 -13.76
N ASN A 53 -13.56 -17.91 -15.06
CA ASN A 53 -13.06 -18.80 -16.13
C ASN A 53 -11.52 -18.75 -16.25
N ASN A 54 -10.87 -17.76 -15.67
CA ASN A 54 -9.42 -17.63 -15.58
C ASN A 54 -8.96 -18.09 -14.18
N LYS A 55 -7.82 -18.79 -14.09
CA LYS A 55 -7.28 -19.29 -12.81
C LYS A 55 -7.02 -18.15 -11.82
N LEU A 56 -6.41 -17.05 -12.27
CA LEU A 56 -6.16 -15.88 -11.45
C LEU A 56 -7.47 -15.23 -10.97
N GLY A 57 -8.49 -15.14 -11.85
CA GLY A 57 -9.82 -14.65 -11.48
C GLY A 57 -10.47 -15.50 -10.39
N PHE A 58 -10.36 -16.82 -10.46
CA PHE A 58 -10.83 -17.73 -9.41
C PHE A 58 -10.09 -17.50 -8.08
N VAL A 59 -8.76 -17.28 -8.13
CA VAL A 59 -7.96 -16.94 -6.93
C VAL A 59 -8.44 -15.63 -6.30
N PHE A 60 -8.78 -14.62 -7.09
CA PHE A 60 -9.35 -13.37 -6.58
C PHE A 60 -10.74 -13.56 -5.98
N ASP A 61 -11.58 -14.46 -6.51
CA ASP A 61 -12.86 -14.82 -5.90
C ASP A 61 -12.67 -15.43 -4.50
N LEU A 62 -11.67 -16.32 -4.33
CA LEU A 62 -11.32 -16.89 -3.03
C LEU A 62 -10.79 -15.83 -2.07
N TYR A 63 -9.95 -14.93 -2.56
CA TYR A 63 -9.42 -13.81 -1.78
C TYR A 63 -10.53 -12.87 -1.32
N TYR A 64 -11.49 -12.54 -2.19
CA TYR A 64 -12.64 -11.74 -1.81
C TYR A 64 -13.50 -12.41 -0.73
N LYS A 65 -13.73 -13.71 -0.83
CA LYS A 65 -14.42 -14.49 0.22
C LYS A 65 -13.65 -14.42 1.54
N TYR A 66 -12.32 -14.59 1.51
CA TYR A 66 -11.47 -14.43 2.68
C TYR A 66 -11.62 -13.05 3.32
N LEU A 67 -11.60 -11.97 2.54
CA LEU A 67 -11.77 -10.61 3.06
C LEU A 67 -13.10 -10.42 3.82
N GLN A 68 -14.15 -11.15 3.41
CA GLN A 68 -15.47 -11.10 4.06
C GLN A 68 -15.57 -12.02 5.29
N SER A 69 -15.08 -13.28 5.18
CA SER A 69 -15.24 -14.30 6.20
C SER A 69 -14.12 -14.31 7.24
N LYS A 70 -12.92 -13.82 6.89
CA LYS A 70 -11.67 -13.99 7.62
C LYS A 70 -11.20 -15.45 7.73
N ASP A 71 -11.71 -16.35 6.88
CA ASP A 71 -11.25 -17.72 6.78
C ASP A 71 -10.38 -17.90 5.52
N ILE A 72 -9.08 -18.09 5.73
CA ILE A 72 -8.08 -18.22 4.68
C ILE A 72 -7.97 -19.64 4.11
N SER A 73 -8.58 -20.63 4.74
CA SER A 73 -8.36 -22.07 4.47
C SER A 73 -8.65 -22.46 3.03
N GLU A 74 -9.71 -21.91 2.43
CA GLU A 74 -10.06 -22.19 1.03
C GLU A 74 -9.04 -21.61 0.06
N LEU A 75 -8.55 -20.40 0.31
CA LEU A 75 -7.51 -19.74 -0.51
C LEU A 75 -6.19 -20.51 -0.43
N GLU A 76 -5.74 -20.85 0.77
CA GLU A 76 -4.48 -21.55 1.01
C GLU A 76 -4.47 -22.96 0.42
N SER A 77 -5.60 -23.69 0.48
CA SER A 77 -5.69 -25.05 -0.07
C SER A 77 -5.69 -25.08 -1.62
N ASN A 78 -6.10 -24.01 -2.29
CA ASN A 78 -6.20 -23.93 -3.73
C ASN A 78 -4.94 -23.41 -4.43
N ILE A 79 -4.05 -22.72 -3.71
CA ILE A 79 -2.80 -22.18 -4.27
C ILE A 79 -1.64 -23.09 -3.86
N LYS A 80 -1.07 -23.78 -4.87
CA LYS A 80 0.14 -24.60 -4.67
C LYS A 80 1.35 -23.81 -5.16
N MET A 81 2.27 -23.53 -4.26
CA MET A 81 3.42 -22.67 -4.53
C MET A 81 4.23 -23.13 -5.75
N GLU A 82 4.38 -24.45 -5.97
CA GLU A 82 5.17 -25.01 -7.06
C GLU A 82 4.60 -24.74 -8.46
N THR A 83 3.31 -24.40 -8.55
CA THR A 83 2.59 -24.20 -9.81
C THR A 83 1.88 -22.87 -9.91
N ALA A 84 1.96 -22.07 -8.85
CA ALA A 84 1.34 -20.75 -8.80
C ALA A 84 2.15 -19.72 -9.59
N THR A 85 1.46 -18.80 -10.25
CA THR A 85 2.09 -17.64 -10.87
C THR A 85 2.46 -16.59 -9.80
N PRO A 86 3.41 -15.66 -10.09
CA PRO A 86 3.73 -14.58 -9.15
C PRO A 86 2.51 -13.77 -8.71
N TYR A 87 1.54 -13.56 -9.59
CA TYR A 87 0.30 -12.87 -9.24
C TYR A 87 -0.59 -13.65 -8.27
N GLU A 88 -0.70 -14.98 -8.45
CA GLU A 88 -1.43 -15.85 -7.52
C GLU A 88 -0.76 -15.88 -6.14
N ILE A 89 0.59 -15.94 -6.12
CA ILE A 89 1.38 -15.87 -4.89
C ILE A 89 1.21 -14.50 -4.21
N ASN A 90 1.18 -13.40 -4.98
CA ASN A 90 0.94 -12.06 -4.45
C ASN A 90 -0.40 -11.96 -3.71
N VAL A 91 -1.44 -12.59 -4.24
CA VAL A 91 -2.75 -12.62 -3.60
C VAL A 91 -2.71 -13.42 -2.30
N LEU A 92 -2.06 -14.61 -2.29
CA LEU A 92 -1.93 -15.44 -1.09
C LEU A 92 -1.08 -14.76 -0.01
N ALA A 93 0.07 -14.21 -0.39
CA ALA A 93 0.95 -13.49 0.52
C ALA A 93 0.27 -12.24 1.12
N SER A 94 -0.54 -11.52 0.32
CA SER A 94 -1.36 -10.42 0.80
C SER A 94 -2.38 -10.89 1.84
N ALA A 95 -3.00 -12.07 1.65
CA ALA A 95 -3.92 -12.65 2.62
C ALA A 95 -3.21 -13.02 3.92
N PHE A 96 -2.03 -13.66 3.86
CA PHE A 96 -1.22 -13.95 5.04
C PHE A 96 -0.86 -12.69 5.81
N ALA A 97 -0.43 -11.64 5.12
CA ALA A 97 -0.09 -10.36 5.77
C ALA A 97 -1.30 -9.72 6.49
N ILE A 98 -2.49 -9.77 5.87
CA ILE A 98 -3.73 -9.26 6.49
C ILE A 98 -4.16 -10.11 7.69
N ASP A 99 -3.90 -11.41 7.66
CA ASP A 99 -4.16 -12.35 8.76
C ASP A 99 -3.15 -12.24 9.91
N GLY A 100 -2.09 -11.42 9.73
CA GLY A 100 -1.01 -11.23 10.71
C GLY A 100 0.09 -12.30 10.65
N ARG A 101 0.07 -13.18 9.66
CA ARG A 101 1.06 -14.23 9.39
C ARG A 101 2.19 -13.66 8.52
N LEU A 102 2.95 -12.70 9.08
CA LEU A 102 3.93 -11.91 8.31
C LEU A 102 5.10 -12.77 7.81
N ASP A 103 5.59 -13.71 8.62
CA ASP A 103 6.67 -14.63 8.22
C ASP A 103 6.28 -15.48 7.01
N GLU A 104 5.07 -16.07 7.03
CA GLU A 104 4.56 -16.89 5.93
C GLU A 104 4.30 -16.06 4.66
N SER A 105 3.90 -14.80 4.83
CA SER A 105 3.78 -13.85 3.72
C SER A 105 5.15 -13.58 3.07
N LEU A 106 6.18 -13.33 3.87
CA LEU A 106 7.56 -13.13 3.38
C LEU A 106 8.11 -14.38 2.69
N GLU A 107 7.95 -15.55 3.31
CA GLU A 107 8.38 -16.84 2.73
C GLU A 107 7.72 -17.07 1.37
N ALA A 108 6.42 -16.83 1.25
CA ALA A 108 5.70 -16.96 -0.01
C ALA A 108 6.25 -15.99 -1.09
N CYS A 109 6.46 -14.71 -0.73
CA CYS A 109 7.03 -13.74 -1.66
C CYS A 109 8.43 -14.12 -2.13
N VAL A 110 9.33 -14.49 -1.20
CA VAL A 110 10.71 -14.91 -1.52
C VAL A 110 10.69 -16.12 -2.43
N TYR A 111 9.87 -17.14 -2.11
CA TYR A 111 9.72 -18.31 -2.96
C TYR A 111 9.33 -17.94 -4.40
N GLY A 112 8.35 -17.05 -4.58
CA GLY A 112 7.90 -16.62 -5.90
C GLY A 112 8.95 -15.79 -6.66
N ILE A 113 9.74 -14.97 -5.95
CA ILE A 113 10.83 -14.18 -6.54
C ILE A 113 11.97 -15.12 -7.03
N ASP A 114 12.37 -16.07 -6.21
CA ASP A 114 13.52 -16.93 -6.49
C ASP A 114 13.24 -18.03 -7.53
N ASN A 115 11.97 -18.41 -7.71
CA ASN A 115 11.59 -19.56 -8.54
C ASN A 115 10.77 -19.21 -9.79
N SER A 116 10.65 -17.93 -10.14
CA SER A 116 9.88 -17.51 -11.30
C SER A 116 10.58 -16.44 -12.13
N GLU A 117 10.51 -16.56 -13.44
CA GLU A 117 10.86 -15.52 -14.42
C GLU A 117 9.61 -14.91 -15.09
N LEU A 118 8.42 -15.24 -14.58
CA LEU A 118 7.15 -14.77 -15.12
C LEU A 118 6.85 -13.33 -14.68
N PRO A 119 5.97 -12.62 -15.42
CA PRO A 119 5.47 -11.32 -14.98
C PRO A 119 4.87 -11.37 -13.56
N GLY A 120 5.09 -10.31 -12.78
CA GLY A 120 4.59 -10.20 -11.41
C GLY A 120 5.65 -10.39 -10.31
N VAL A 121 6.89 -10.73 -10.67
CA VAL A 121 7.99 -10.88 -9.70
C VAL A 121 8.31 -9.56 -9.01
N THR A 122 8.29 -8.45 -9.74
CA THR A 122 8.55 -7.12 -9.18
C THR A 122 7.42 -6.66 -8.26
N GLU A 123 6.19 -7.05 -8.55
CA GLU A 123 5.03 -6.85 -7.65
C GLU A 123 5.15 -7.68 -6.37
N LEU A 124 5.75 -8.89 -6.44
CA LEU A 124 6.08 -9.68 -5.25
C LEU A 124 7.18 -9.04 -4.42
N LEU A 125 8.23 -8.51 -5.06
CA LEU A 125 9.29 -7.77 -4.36
C LEU A 125 8.72 -6.58 -3.59
N LEU A 126 7.88 -5.78 -4.26
CA LEU A 126 7.24 -4.63 -3.62
C LEU A 126 6.40 -5.06 -2.40
N LEU A 127 5.63 -6.15 -2.53
CA LEU A 127 4.84 -6.70 -1.42
C LEU A 127 5.75 -7.21 -0.29
N ALA A 128 6.81 -7.96 -0.60
CA ALA A 128 7.76 -8.46 0.39
C ALA A 128 8.40 -7.33 1.19
N ILE A 129 8.81 -6.25 0.51
CA ILE A 129 9.36 -5.06 1.16
C ILE A 129 8.33 -4.41 2.07
N GLN A 130 7.07 -4.25 1.62
CA GLN A 130 5.99 -3.71 2.45
C GLN A 130 5.74 -4.56 3.69
N VAL A 131 5.73 -5.90 3.57
CA VAL A 131 5.52 -6.83 4.69
C VAL A 131 6.70 -6.77 5.67
N ALA A 132 7.96 -6.75 5.16
CA ALA A 132 9.13 -6.60 6.00
C ALA A 132 9.14 -5.28 6.79
N LEU A 133 8.73 -4.18 6.15
CA LEU A 133 8.59 -2.88 6.82
C LEU A 133 7.45 -2.87 7.85
N LEU A 134 6.34 -3.56 7.57
CA LEU A 134 5.22 -3.71 8.50
C LEU A 134 5.64 -4.48 9.76
N ASP A 135 6.52 -5.47 9.60
CA ASP A 135 7.11 -6.25 10.71
C ASP A 135 8.29 -5.55 11.40
N GLY A 136 8.67 -4.35 10.95
CA GLY A 136 9.80 -3.59 11.49
C GLY A 136 11.18 -4.10 11.03
N GLN A 137 11.23 -5.02 10.07
CA GLN A 137 12.45 -5.65 9.57
C GLN A 137 13.09 -4.83 8.44
N VAL A 138 13.43 -3.57 8.71
CA VAL A 138 13.96 -2.62 7.70
C VAL A 138 15.22 -3.14 7.01
N SER A 139 16.13 -3.80 7.74
CA SER A 139 17.36 -4.34 7.16
C SER A 139 17.09 -5.47 6.16
N ILE A 140 16.04 -6.26 6.39
CA ILE A 140 15.62 -7.30 5.46
C ILE A 140 15.03 -6.66 4.21
N ALA A 141 14.17 -5.66 4.36
CA ALA A 141 13.60 -4.92 3.23
C ALA A 141 14.69 -4.33 2.32
N GLN A 142 15.72 -3.69 2.92
CA GLN A 142 16.86 -3.14 2.17
C GLN A 142 17.65 -4.25 1.46
N THR A 143 17.97 -5.34 2.17
CA THR A 143 18.71 -6.46 1.58
C THR A 143 17.99 -7.11 0.41
N MET A 144 16.66 -7.26 0.50
CA MET A 144 15.83 -7.80 -0.59
C MET A 144 15.88 -6.91 -1.83
N LEU A 145 15.77 -5.59 -1.63
CA LEU A 145 15.85 -4.61 -2.72
C LEU A 145 17.23 -4.65 -3.39
N ASP A 146 18.31 -4.59 -2.60
CA ASP A 146 19.69 -4.60 -3.10
C ASP A 146 20.00 -5.89 -3.87
N ASN A 147 19.58 -7.06 -3.34
CA ASN A 147 19.75 -8.34 -4.01
C ASN A 147 19.00 -8.40 -5.33
N PHE A 148 17.77 -7.91 -5.38
CA PHE A 148 16.98 -7.87 -6.62
C PHE A 148 17.65 -6.99 -7.67
N ILE A 149 18.03 -5.76 -7.33
CA ILE A 149 18.71 -4.84 -8.24
C ILE A 149 20.01 -5.47 -8.76
N ASN A 150 20.83 -6.04 -7.89
CA ASN A 150 22.10 -6.66 -8.27
C ASN A 150 21.90 -7.90 -9.16
N SER A 151 20.83 -8.67 -8.97
CA SER A 151 20.53 -9.86 -9.78
C SER A 151 19.99 -9.53 -11.18
N GLN A 152 19.42 -8.34 -11.36
CA GLN A 152 18.74 -7.92 -12.58
C GLN A 152 19.46 -6.75 -13.31
N GLU A 153 20.73 -6.49 -12.99
CA GLU A 153 21.49 -5.26 -13.35
C GLU A 153 21.32 -4.79 -14.81
N ASP A 154 21.14 -5.73 -15.76
CA ASP A 154 20.96 -5.42 -17.20
C ASP A 154 19.53 -5.72 -17.72
N ALA A 155 18.61 -6.18 -16.87
CA ALA A 155 17.31 -6.70 -17.28
C ALA A 155 16.09 -5.93 -16.72
N ILE A 156 16.31 -4.93 -15.87
CA ILE A 156 15.22 -4.14 -15.29
C ILE A 156 14.56 -3.32 -16.41
N THR A 157 13.27 -3.60 -16.63
CA THR A 157 12.45 -2.83 -17.58
C THR A 157 12.02 -1.49 -16.97
N SER A 158 11.58 -0.54 -17.80
CA SER A 158 11.02 0.73 -17.28
C SER A 158 9.79 0.52 -16.39
N GLU A 159 9.04 -0.57 -16.63
CA GLU A 159 7.89 -0.97 -15.82
C GLU A 159 8.31 -1.49 -14.44
N ASP A 160 9.41 -2.23 -14.38
CA ASP A 160 9.98 -2.74 -13.13
C ASP A 160 10.69 -1.65 -12.33
N GLU A 161 11.37 -0.71 -13.01
CA GLU A 161 12.00 0.44 -12.40
C GLU A 161 11.01 1.30 -11.61
N LEU A 162 9.77 1.44 -12.11
CA LEU A 162 8.70 2.11 -11.38
C LEU A 162 8.46 1.48 -10.00
N LEU A 163 8.38 0.14 -9.93
CA LEU A 163 8.10 -0.59 -8.69
C LEU A 163 9.32 -0.60 -7.76
N VAL A 164 10.51 -0.71 -8.33
CA VAL A 164 11.79 -0.63 -7.59
C VAL A 164 11.93 0.74 -6.92
N ASN A 165 11.69 1.83 -7.65
CA ASN A 165 11.73 3.19 -7.11
C ASN A 165 10.67 3.40 -6.01
N LEU A 166 9.49 2.82 -6.17
CA LEU A 166 8.44 2.88 -5.15
C LEU A 166 8.84 2.08 -3.90
N ALA A 167 9.45 0.90 -4.06
CA ALA A 167 9.95 0.09 -2.96
C ALA A 167 11.06 0.81 -2.19
N GLU A 168 12.01 1.41 -2.89
CA GLU A 168 13.08 2.24 -2.30
C GLU A 168 12.48 3.41 -1.51
N SER A 169 11.49 4.09 -2.07
CA SER A 169 10.77 5.18 -1.42
C SER A 169 10.12 4.74 -0.10
N TYR A 170 9.50 3.55 -0.04
CA TYR A 170 8.91 3.04 1.21
C TYR A 170 9.97 2.75 2.28
N ILE A 171 11.14 2.24 1.90
CA ILE A 171 12.27 2.04 2.82
C ILE A 171 12.76 3.39 3.36
N LYS A 172 12.90 4.41 2.49
CA LYS A 172 13.28 5.77 2.88
C LYS A 172 12.26 6.41 3.83
N PHE A 173 10.97 6.19 3.62
CA PHE A 173 9.94 6.62 4.58
C PHE A 173 10.12 5.95 5.95
N ALA A 174 10.33 4.64 5.98
CA ALA A 174 10.47 3.89 7.22
C ALA A 174 11.75 4.23 8.00
N THR A 175 12.83 4.59 7.29
CA THR A 175 14.12 4.96 7.88
C THR A 175 14.28 6.44 8.15
N ASN A 176 13.34 7.27 7.72
CA ASN A 176 13.43 8.72 7.75
C ASN A 176 14.67 9.28 7.01
N GLN A 177 15.09 8.57 5.95
CA GLN A 177 16.23 8.95 5.11
C GLN A 177 15.76 9.74 3.88
N ASP A 178 16.67 10.54 3.33
CA ASP A 178 16.46 11.32 2.09
C ASP A 178 15.17 12.17 2.06
N THR A 179 14.67 12.56 3.22
CA THR A 179 13.44 13.34 3.32
C THR A 179 13.53 14.71 2.61
N THR A 180 14.75 15.23 2.43
CA THR A 180 15.02 16.55 1.78
C THR A 180 15.68 16.41 0.42
N SER A 181 15.90 15.20 -0.09
CA SER A 181 16.61 14.95 -1.34
C SER A 181 15.79 14.06 -2.30
N SER A 182 16.32 12.90 -2.71
CA SER A 182 15.72 12.09 -3.77
C SER A 182 14.29 11.66 -3.49
N ASN A 183 13.97 11.27 -2.24
CA ASN A 183 12.61 10.85 -1.89
C ASN A 183 11.61 12.01 -1.90
N PHE A 184 12.05 13.20 -1.49
CA PHE A 184 11.21 14.40 -1.56
C PHE A 184 10.88 14.77 -3.01
N TYR A 185 11.89 14.88 -3.88
CA TYR A 185 11.69 15.22 -5.29
C TYR A 185 10.86 14.19 -6.04
N TYR A 186 11.02 12.91 -5.71
CA TYR A 186 10.18 11.83 -6.26
C TYR A 186 8.70 12.07 -6.00
N PHE A 187 8.29 12.36 -4.76
CA PHE A 187 6.89 12.62 -4.44
C PHE A 187 6.41 14.00 -4.87
N GLU A 188 7.28 14.99 -4.90
CA GLU A 188 6.95 16.32 -5.44
C GLU A 188 6.60 16.21 -6.93
N GLU A 189 7.43 15.56 -7.73
CA GLU A 189 7.17 15.32 -9.15
C GLU A 189 5.93 14.45 -9.35
N LEU A 190 5.80 13.36 -8.58
CA LEU A 190 4.67 12.45 -8.67
C LEU A 190 3.35 13.16 -8.35
N SER A 191 3.32 14.03 -7.35
CA SER A 191 2.11 14.77 -6.97
C SER A 191 1.70 15.84 -7.97
N GLN A 192 2.66 16.38 -8.74
CA GLN A 192 2.40 17.33 -9.83
C GLN A 192 1.92 16.61 -11.10
N THR A 193 2.52 15.46 -11.41
CA THR A 193 2.18 14.67 -12.61
C THR A 193 0.86 13.91 -12.45
N PHE A 194 0.64 13.34 -11.27
CA PHE A 194 -0.56 12.59 -10.90
C PHE A 194 -1.18 13.21 -9.64
N PRO A 195 -2.02 14.23 -9.77
CA PRO A 195 -2.64 14.92 -8.64
C PRO A 195 -3.77 14.06 -8.04
N THR A 196 -3.41 13.03 -7.29
CA THR A 196 -4.32 12.10 -6.62
C THR A 196 -4.23 12.24 -5.10
N TRP A 197 -5.21 11.70 -4.38
CA TRP A 197 -5.15 11.60 -2.92
C TRP A 197 -3.89 10.91 -2.42
N LYS A 198 -3.50 9.80 -3.07
CA LYS A 198 -2.33 9.00 -2.66
C LYS A 198 -1.03 9.77 -2.78
N THR A 199 -0.82 10.46 -3.91
CA THR A 199 0.41 11.21 -4.18
C THR A 199 0.52 12.44 -3.28
N GLN A 200 -0.58 13.17 -3.05
CA GLN A 200 -0.64 14.28 -2.13
C GLN A 200 -0.38 13.86 -0.68
N LEU A 201 -0.93 12.72 -0.23
CA LEU A 201 -0.64 12.18 1.10
C LEU A 201 0.82 11.75 1.23
N GLY A 202 1.43 11.19 0.18
CA GLY A 202 2.86 10.88 0.16
C GLY A 202 3.72 12.13 0.36
N LEU A 203 3.44 13.19 -0.38
CA LEU A 203 4.12 14.48 -0.22
C LEU A 203 3.87 15.09 1.17
N MET A 204 2.63 15.03 1.68
CA MET A 204 2.31 15.49 3.04
C MET A 204 3.14 14.76 4.10
N ASN A 205 3.32 13.43 3.98
CA ASN A 205 4.16 12.66 4.89
C ASN A 205 5.60 13.18 4.93
N LEU A 206 6.18 13.53 3.79
CA LEU A 206 7.54 14.08 3.72
C LEU A 206 7.63 15.46 4.38
N HIS A 207 6.65 16.34 4.16
CA HIS A 207 6.61 17.62 4.87
C HIS A 207 6.48 17.43 6.38
N LEU A 208 5.66 16.48 6.84
CA LEU A 208 5.54 16.15 8.26
C LEU A 208 6.85 15.59 8.84
N GLN A 209 7.57 14.72 8.10
CA GLN A 209 8.88 14.21 8.53
C GLN A 209 9.95 15.31 8.64
N GLN A 210 9.87 16.31 7.78
CA GLN A 210 10.75 17.49 7.81
C GLN A 210 10.32 18.56 8.82
N SER A 211 9.15 18.40 9.44
CA SER A 211 8.50 19.42 10.28
C SER A 211 8.17 20.71 9.52
N ASN A 212 7.93 20.62 8.22
CA ASN A 212 7.47 21.71 7.37
C ASN A 212 5.96 21.91 7.54
N ILE A 213 5.59 22.59 8.61
CA ILE A 213 4.20 22.70 9.09
C ILE A 213 3.33 23.48 8.11
N GLU A 214 3.82 24.57 7.54
CA GLU A 214 3.06 25.43 6.64
C GLU A 214 2.74 24.69 5.32
N GLU A 215 3.71 23.97 4.78
CA GLU A 215 3.57 23.17 3.57
C GLU A 215 2.62 21.99 3.80
N ALA A 216 2.75 21.29 4.93
CA ALA A 216 1.83 20.21 5.30
C ALA A 216 0.39 20.73 5.46
N GLN A 217 0.19 21.91 6.05
CA GLN A 217 -1.11 22.57 6.14
C GLN A 217 -1.61 22.99 4.74
N GLY A 218 -0.71 23.41 3.85
CA GLY A 218 -1.03 23.71 2.46
C GLY A 218 -1.65 22.51 1.74
N ILE A 219 -1.10 21.30 1.95
CA ILE A 219 -1.65 20.06 1.37
C ILE A 219 -3.01 19.71 1.99
N VAL A 220 -3.22 19.93 3.30
CA VAL A 220 -4.55 19.78 3.91
C VAL A 220 -5.57 20.62 3.17
N ASN A 221 -5.28 21.91 2.93
CA ASN A 221 -6.19 22.81 2.23
C ASN A 221 -6.44 22.37 0.77
N VAL A 222 -5.43 21.81 0.10
CA VAL A 222 -5.57 21.25 -1.25
C VAL A 222 -6.51 20.03 -1.23
N LEU A 223 -6.32 19.09 -0.31
CA LEU A 223 -7.14 17.87 -0.22
C LEU A 223 -8.57 18.15 0.24
N GLU A 224 -8.80 19.23 0.98
CA GLU A 224 -10.14 19.69 1.38
C GLU A 224 -10.84 20.53 0.30
N SER A 225 -10.16 20.89 -0.81
CA SER A 225 -10.78 21.63 -1.92
C SER A 225 -11.83 20.79 -2.66
N ASP A 226 -12.75 21.45 -3.38
CA ASP A 226 -13.84 20.81 -4.12
C ASP A 226 -13.32 19.78 -5.13
N TYR A 227 -12.19 20.03 -5.78
CA TYR A 227 -11.58 19.09 -6.71
C TYR A 227 -11.26 17.73 -6.07
N TYR A 228 -10.70 17.71 -4.88
CA TYR A 228 -10.38 16.45 -4.19
C TYR A 228 -11.55 15.89 -3.38
N SER A 229 -12.28 16.74 -2.67
CA SER A 229 -13.32 16.30 -1.73
C SER A 229 -14.65 15.95 -2.43
N VAL A 230 -14.96 16.59 -3.57
CA VAL A 230 -16.24 16.41 -4.28
C VAL A 230 -16.03 15.66 -5.60
N GLU A 231 -15.13 16.14 -6.49
CA GLU A 231 -14.92 15.52 -7.80
C GLU A 231 -14.24 14.14 -7.70
N GLN A 232 -13.37 13.94 -6.68
CA GLN A 232 -12.71 12.67 -6.38
C GLN A 232 -13.31 12.00 -5.11
N SER A 233 -14.61 12.09 -4.89
CA SER A 233 -15.27 11.63 -3.65
C SER A 233 -15.01 10.15 -3.31
N GLU A 234 -14.97 9.24 -4.29
CA GLU A 234 -14.64 7.82 -4.06
C GLU A 234 -13.21 7.66 -3.49
N ALA A 235 -12.25 8.40 -4.03
CA ALA A 235 -10.88 8.39 -3.52
C ALA A 235 -10.79 9.10 -2.16
N ALA A 236 -11.53 10.20 -1.96
CA ALA A 236 -11.62 10.88 -0.69
C ALA A 236 -12.09 9.95 0.43
N GLU A 237 -13.13 9.15 0.20
CA GLU A 237 -13.60 8.15 1.17
C GLU A 237 -12.55 7.07 1.45
N LEU A 238 -11.88 6.58 0.40
CA LEU A 238 -10.86 5.55 0.52
C LEU A 238 -9.67 6.02 1.37
N TYR A 239 -9.18 7.23 1.13
CA TYR A 239 -7.98 7.77 1.78
C TYR A 239 -8.26 8.56 3.07
N LYS A 240 -9.53 8.78 3.43
CA LYS A 240 -9.91 9.54 4.64
C LYS A 240 -9.26 9.07 5.93
N PRO A 241 -9.11 7.75 6.22
CA PRO A 241 -8.41 7.32 7.42
C PRO A 241 -6.94 7.76 7.46
N HIS A 242 -6.24 7.66 6.34
CA HIS A 242 -4.84 8.08 6.22
C HIS A 242 -4.69 9.60 6.32
N PHE A 243 -5.61 10.34 5.72
CA PHE A 243 -5.66 11.79 5.84
C PHE A 243 -5.87 12.25 7.29
N LEU A 244 -6.81 11.63 8.01
CA LEU A 244 -7.02 11.90 9.44
C LEU A 244 -5.78 11.58 10.26
N ALA A 245 -5.08 10.47 9.98
CA ALA A 245 -3.84 10.12 10.66
C ALA A 245 -2.75 11.19 10.47
N ASN A 246 -2.63 11.73 9.25
CA ASN A 246 -1.70 12.83 8.96
C ASN A 246 -2.13 14.14 9.62
N LYS A 247 -3.42 14.47 9.65
CA LYS A 247 -3.95 15.63 10.39
C LYS A 247 -3.69 15.50 11.89
N ILE A 248 -3.81 14.32 12.49
CA ILE A 248 -3.45 14.08 13.90
C ILE A 248 -1.97 14.38 14.12
N THR A 249 -1.09 13.91 13.22
CA THR A 249 0.35 14.18 13.31
C THR A 249 0.63 15.69 13.24
N LEU A 250 0.03 16.38 12.28
CA LEU A 250 0.14 17.84 12.14
C LEU A 250 -0.36 18.57 13.38
N ALA A 251 -1.53 18.17 13.92
CA ALA A 251 -2.10 18.77 15.13
C ALA A 251 -1.19 18.57 16.37
N ILE A 252 -0.54 17.40 16.50
CA ILE A 252 0.44 17.15 17.57
C ILE A 252 1.67 18.08 17.40
N LEU A 253 2.20 18.22 16.18
CA LEU A 253 3.36 19.07 15.90
C LEU A 253 3.09 20.55 16.14
N THR A 254 1.85 21.00 15.93
CA THR A 254 1.43 22.38 16.15
C THR A 254 0.93 22.65 17.57
N GLY A 255 0.76 21.62 18.41
CA GLY A 255 0.18 21.74 19.73
C GLY A 255 -1.31 22.12 19.70
N SER A 256 -2.05 21.73 18.66
CA SER A 256 -3.48 22.02 18.53
C SER A 256 -4.31 21.24 19.57
N GLU A 257 -5.39 21.86 20.04
CA GLU A 257 -6.36 21.23 20.95
C GLU A 257 -7.26 20.19 20.25
N GLU A 258 -7.24 20.11 18.90
CA GLU A 258 -8.09 19.21 18.11
C GLU A 258 -7.61 17.76 18.08
N VAL A 259 -6.47 17.43 18.66
CA VAL A 259 -5.85 16.09 18.59
C VAL A 259 -6.80 14.98 19.02
N ASP A 260 -7.52 15.17 20.15
CA ASP A 260 -8.41 14.14 20.67
C ASP A 260 -9.67 13.98 19.82
N ASP A 261 -10.21 15.07 19.28
CA ASP A 261 -11.36 15.01 18.35
C ASP A 261 -11.00 14.30 17.05
N LEU A 262 -9.82 14.57 16.50
CA LEU A 262 -9.33 13.88 15.28
C LEU A 262 -9.07 12.39 15.54
N LYS A 263 -8.52 12.01 16.71
CA LYS A 263 -8.36 10.60 17.10
C LYS A 263 -9.70 9.90 17.22
N ASN A 264 -10.70 10.53 17.84
CA ASN A 264 -12.04 9.99 17.95
C ASN A 264 -12.70 9.78 16.58
N GLN A 265 -12.53 10.73 15.64
CA GLN A 265 -13.01 10.59 14.27
C GLN A 265 -12.35 9.42 13.55
N LEU A 266 -11.01 9.27 13.68
CA LEU A 266 -10.29 8.16 13.08
C LEU A 266 -10.72 6.82 13.67
N GLU A 267 -10.88 6.72 14.98
CA GLU A 267 -11.32 5.50 15.67
C GLU A 267 -12.75 5.09 15.27
N GLN A 268 -13.65 6.05 15.06
CA GLN A 268 -15.00 5.77 14.57
C GLN A 268 -15.01 5.29 13.13
N LEU A 269 -14.12 5.82 12.29
CA LEU A 269 -14.02 5.48 10.88
C LEU A 269 -13.29 4.16 10.64
N ASP A 270 -12.17 3.97 11.32
CA ASP A 270 -11.34 2.75 11.26
C ASP A 270 -10.73 2.42 12.64
N PRO A 271 -11.47 1.66 13.46
CA PRO A 271 -10.99 1.25 14.79
C PRO A 271 -9.73 0.37 14.75
N ASN A 272 -9.43 -0.20 13.58
CA ASN A 272 -8.25 -1.05 13.34
C ASN A 272 -7.06 -0.30 12.74
N HIS A 273 -7.17 1.00 12.50
CA HIS A 273 -6.07 1.79 11.95
C HIS A 273 -4.80 1.63 12.82
N PRO A 274 -3.61 1.45 12.20
CA PRO A 274 -2.36 1.20 12.93
C PRO A 274 -2.05 2.26 13.98
N LEU A 275 -2.31 3.54 13.71
CA LEU A 275 -2.12 4.65 14.65
C LEU A 275 -3.00 4.46 15.90
N ILE A 276 -4.26 4.07 15.74
CA ILE A 276 -5.19 3.86 16.87
C ILE A 276 -4.77 2.64 17.69
N LYS A 277 -4.43 1.51 17.03
CA LYS A 277 -3.94 0.30 17.72
C LYS A 277 -2.67 0.58 18.51
N ASN A 278 -1.70 1.27 17.90
CA ASN A 278 -0.44 1.59 18.56
C ASN A 278 -0.65 2.55 19.75
N ASN A 279 -1.50 3.57 19.60
CA ASN A 279 -1.83 4.48 20.69
C ASN A 279 -2.47 3.75 21.89
N LYS A 280 -3.42 2.83 21.63
CA LYS A 280 -4.03 2.00 22.69
C LYS A 280 -2.98 1.12 23.39
N ARG A 281 -2.11 0.47 22.62
CA ARG A 281 -1.03 -0.36 23.16
C ARG A 281 -0.10 0.45 24.06
N LEU A 282 0.37 1.62 23.59
CA LEU A 282 1.27 2.48 24.35
C LEU A 282 0.61 3.03 25.63
N ASN A 283 -0.67 3.37 25.57
CA ASN A 283 -1.41 3.79 26.78
C ASN A 283 -1.51 2.65 27.80
N THR A 284 -1.79 1.42 27.36
CA THR A 284 -1.83 0.25 28.26
C THR A 284 -0.46 0.01 28.90
N GLU A 285 0.61 0.00 28.10
CA GLU A 285 1.98 -0.16 28.62
C GLU A 285 2.37 0.94 29.61
N PHE A 286 1.98 2.18 29.32
CA PHE A 286 2.19 3.31 30.25
C PHE A 286 1.47 3.09 31.59
N ASP A 287 0.18 2.72 31.54
CA ASP A 287 -0.61 2.48 32.76
C ASP A 287 -0.05 1.31 33.60
N GLU A 288 0.44 0.24 32.95
CA GLU A 288 1.12 -0.86 33.62
C GLU A 288 2.41 -0.41 34.32
N ILE A 289 3.20 0.46 33.66
CA ILE A 289 4.42 1.01 34.26
C ILE A 289 4.04 1.89 35.47
N VAL A 290 3.09 2.82 35.29
CA VAL A 290 2.63 3.69 36.39
C VAL A 290 2.12 2.89 37.58
N ALA A 291 1.39 1.79 37.33
CA ALA A 291 0.88 0.94 38.41
C ALA A 291 2.00 0.29 39.25
N LYS A 292 3.17 0.02 38.67
CA LYS A 292 4.34 -0.54 39.40
C LYS A 292 5.01 0.47 40.33
N TYR A 293 4.80 1.79 40.09
CA TYR A 293 5.42 2.87 40.86
C TYR A 293 4.41 3.61 41.77
N LYS A 294 3.14 3.21 41.76
CA LYS A 294 2.17 3.70 42.76
C LYS A 294 2.48 3.00 44.10
N VAL A 295 3.09 3.75 45.02
CA VAL A 295 3.29 3.38 46.43
C VAL A 295 2.02 3.69 47.22
#